data_0b9c61fe0d404d296c1999bfd038a34c
#
_entry.id   0b9c61fe0d404d296c1999bfd038a34c
#
_cell.length_a   1.000
_cell.length_b   1.000
_cell.length_c   1.000
_cell.angle_alpha   90.00
_cell.angle_beta   90.00
_cell.angle_gamma   90.00
#
_symmetry.space_group_name_H-M   'P 1'
#
loop_
_entity.id
_entity.type
_entity.pdbx_description
1 polymer ?
#
loop_
_entity_poly.entity_id
_entity_poly.type
_entity_poly.pdbx_seq_one_letter_code
_entity_poly.pdbx_strand_id
1 'polypeptide(L)'
;MELTDPITFMRLNNEAVNSRRDPNNPAASANYTVYSQEKIENTIAGTNPYCYPAVNWYDELFNNYALSTRVNANLSGGGSAVRYYVAASYTKDGGVIKNDKLNNYNSNINWQRYSVRSNINMDLSKTTEFSIRVNGNFDDYTGPLDSGEGLYKKVMKTSPVMYPKSYPATGEYVNATHVLFGNADKGAYINPYADMVRGYKESNNLLVAAQAELKKKFEFV
;
A
#
# COMPACT_ATOMS: atom_id res chain seq x y z
N MET A 1 0.24 -8.73 11.76
CA MET A 1 -0.05 -10.09 11.26
C MET A 1 1.30 -10.74 11.05
N GLU A 2 1.50 -11.90 11.61
CA GLU A 2 2.77 -12.60 11.52
C GLU A 2 2.66 -13.69 10.45
N LEU A 3 3.60 -13.73 9.51
CA LEU A 3 3.66 -14.79 8.52
C LEU A 3 4.30 -16.04 9.14
N THR A 4 3.92 -17.20 8.64
CA THR A 4 4.58 -18.46 9.01
C THR A 4 6.05 -18.40 8.62
N ASP A 5 6.94 -18.75 9.53
CA ASP A 5 8.37 -18.80 9.25
C ASP A 5 8.69 -19.82 8.14
N PRO A 6 9.79 -19.63 7.39
CA PRO A 6 10.14 -20.47 6.25
C PRO A 6 10.26 -21.96 6.55
N ILE A 7 10.74 -22.32 7.74
CA ILE A 7 10.94 -23.72 8.13
C ILE A 7 9.60 -24.39 8.43
N THR A 8 8.76 -23.74 9.23
CA THR A 8 7.40 -24.20 9.52
C THR A 8 6.58 -24.28 8.23
N PHE A 9 6.73 -23.32 7.32
CA PHE A 9 6.09 -23.36 6.00
C PHE A 9 6.44 -24.64 5.23
N MET A 10 7.72 -25.02 5.14
CA MET A 10 8.15 -26.24 4.44
C MET A 10 7.60 -27.51 5.10
N ARG A 11 7.65 -27.57 6.45
CA ARG A 11 7.14 -28.72 7.21
C ARG A 11 5.65 -28.91 7.05
N LEU A 12 4.86 -27.82 7.16
CA LEU A 12 3.41 -27.86 6.99
C LEU A 12 3.01 -28.24 5.55
N ASN A 13 3.76 -27.80 4.54
CA ASN A 13 3.53 -28.22 3.15
C ASN A 13 3.75 -29.72 2.98
N ASN A 14 4.84 -30.26 3.54
CA ASN A 14 5.13 -31.69 3.50
C ASN A 14 4.04 -32.50 4.25
N GLU A 15 3.59 -32.02 5.40
CA GLU A 15 2.50 -32.61 6.16
C GLU A 15 1.18 -32.61 5.38
N ALA A 16 0.84 -31.49 4.76
CA ALA A 16 -0.38 -31.34 3.94
C ALA A 16 -0.39 -32.30 2.75
N VAL A 17 0.74 -32.54 2.10
CA VAL A 17 0.84 -33.55 1.03
C VAL A 17 0.71 -34.97 1.60
N ASN A 18 1.37 -35.23 2.73
CA ASN A 18 1.30 -36.53 3.39
C ASN A 18 -0.12 -36.89 3.88
N SER A 19 -0.85 -35.92 4.41
CA SER A 19 -2.23 -36.11 4.87
C SER A 19 -3.25 -36.42 3.75
N ARG A 20 -2.91 -36.09 2.50
CA ARG A 20 -3.73 -36.37 1.30
C ARG A 20 -3.40 -37.71 0.62
N ARG A 21 -2.53 -38.52 1.21
CA ARG A 21 -2.17 -39.82 0.64
C ARG A 21 -3.39 -40.74 0.62
N ASP A 22 -3.61 -41.39 -0.51
CA ASP A 22 -4.61 -42.44 -0.61
C ASP A 22 -4.09 -43.70 0.10
N PRO A 23 -4.72 -44.13 1.19
CA PRO A 23 -4.31 -45.34 1.91
C PRO A 23 -4.44 -46.62 1.05
N ASN A 24 -5.28 -46.58 -0.02
CA ASN A 24 -5.48 -47.72 -0.90
C ASN A 24 -4.49 -47.76 -2.08
N ASN A 25 -3.71 -46.70 -2.29
CA ASN A 25 -2.69 -46.64 -3.34
C ASN A 25 -1.38 -46.01 -2.80
N PRO A 26 -0.68 -46.69 -1.87
CA PRO A 26 0.54 -46.16 -1.26
C PRO A 26 1.69 -45.97 -2.26
N ALA A 27 1.68 -46.69 -3.39
CA ALA A 27 2.72 -46.54 -4.41
C ALA A 27 2.62 -45.23 -5.21
N ALA A 28 1.43 -44.68 -5.41
CA ALA A 28 1.24 -43.41 -6.09
C ALA A 28 1.69 -42.20 -5.28
N SER A 29 1.83 -42.35 -3.96
CA SER A 29 2.20 -41.28 -3.02
C SER A 29 3.49 -41.51 -2.26
N ALA A 30 4.19 -42.63 -2.52
CA ALA A 30 5.26 -43.14 -1.65
C ALA A 30 6.47 -42.22 -1.47
N ASN A 31 6.72 -41.25 -2.40
CA ASN A 31 7.93 -40.41 -2.39
C ASN A 31 7.71 -38.93 -2.73
N TYR A 32 6.51 -38.43 -2.61
CA TYR A 32 6.27 -37.01 -2.95
C TYR A 32 6.42 -36.13 -1.69
N THR A 33 7.63 -35.69 -1.43
CA THR A 33 7.89 -34.57 -0.49
C THR A 33 8.10 -33.32 -1.31
N VAL A 34 7.36 -32.26 -1.00
CA VAL A 34 7.51 -30.95 -1.67
C VAL A 34 8.89 -30.38 -1.39
N TYR A 35 9.36 -30.51 -0.16
CA TYR A 35 10.66 -30.03 0.30
C TYR A 35 11.46 -31.18 0.89
N SER A 36 12.67 -31.44 0.34
CA SER A 36 13.57 -32.45 0.87
C SER A 36 14.08 -32.11 2.27
N GLN A 37 14.44 -33.10 3.04
CA GLN A 37 15.04 -32.90 4.35
C GLN A 37 16.35 -32.11 4.26
N GLU A 38 17.17 -32.37 3.24
CA GLU A 38 18.39 -31.61 2.95
C GLU A 38 18.09 -30.10 2.76
N LYS A 39 17.05 -29.77 1.99
CA LYS A 39 16.66 -28.35 1.80
C LYS A 39 16.27 -27.70 3.13
N ILE A 40 15.51 -28.40 3.96
CA ILE A 40 15.10 -27.89 5.27
C ILE A 40 16.32 -27.63 6.16
N GLU A 41 17.24 -28.60 6.24
CA GLU A 41 18.46 -28.51 7.06
C GLU A 41 19.39 -27.38 6.60
N ASN A 42 19.65 -27.26 5.29
CA ASN A 42 20.47 -26.19 4.73
C ASN A 42 19.82 -24.81 4.91
N THR A 43 18.50 -24.73 4.85
CA THR A 43 17.77 -23.48 5.13
C THR A 43 17.90 -23.09 6.61
N ILE A 44 17.82 -24.07 7.54
CA ILE A 44 18.03 -23.85 8.98
C ILE A 44 19.46 -23.39 9.24
N ALA A 45 20.45 -24.06 8.62
CA ALA A 45 21.85 -23.73 8.77
C ALA A 45 22.28 -22.42 8.09
N GLY A 46 21.45 -21.86 7.18
CA GLY A 46 21.79 -20.68 6.39
C GLY A 46 23.00 -20.86 5.49
N THR A 47 23.26 -22.09 5.02
CA THR A 47 24.49 -22.48 4.29
C THR A 47 24.70 -21.64 3.03
N ASN A 48 23.65 -21.43 2.25
CA ASN A 48 23.67 -20.57 1.07
C ASN A 48 22.28 -19.93 0.88
N PRO A 49 22.11 -18.64 1.19
CA PRO A 49 20.79 -17.97 1.12
C PRO A 49 20.26 -17.78 -0.31
N TYR A 50 21.09 -18.02 -1.32
CA TYR A 50 20.67 -17.96 -2.71
C TYR A 50 20.14 -19.30 -3.23
N CYS A 51 20.68 -20.42 -2.73
CA CYS A 51 20.20 -21.77 -3.05
C CYS A 51 19.10 -22.22 -2.11
N TYR A 52 19.20 -21.85 -0.84
CA TYR A 52 18.27 -22.20 0.24
C TYR A 52 17.66 -20.94 0.87
N PRO A 53 16.88 -20.16 0.10
CA PRO A 53 16.35 -18.89 0.57
C PRO A 53 15.37 -19.08 1.72
N ALA A 54 15.40 -18.13 2.65
CA ALA A 54 14.47 -18.00 3.78
C ALA A 54 14.07 -16.52 3.89
N VAL A 55 13.04 -16.11 3.15
CA VAL A 55 12.64 -14.72 3.02
C VAL A 55 11.35 -14.48 3.79
N ASN A 56 11.38 -13.61 4.78
CA ASN A 56 10.17 -13.05 5.34
C ASN A 56 9.73 -11.85 4.45
N TRP A 57 8.89 -12.13 3.47
CA TRP A 57 8.43 -11.11 2.51
C TRP A 57 7.73 -9.93 3.16
N TYR A 58 7.05 -10.14 4.29
CA TYR A 58 6.40 -9.05 5.01
C TYR A 58 7.45 -8.11 5.61
N ASP A 59 8.41 -8.65 6.33
CA ASP A 59 9.47 -7.85 6.96
C ASP A 59 10.41 -7.21 5.92
N GLU A 60 10.57 -7.84 4.74
CA GLU A 60 11.36 -7.24 3.66
C GLU A 60 10.72 -5.99 3.07
N LEU A 61 9.38 -5.98 2.90
CA LEU A 61 8.69 -4.93 2.14
C LEU A 61 7.95 -3.92 3.01
N PHE A 62 7.58 -4.27 4.25
CA PHE A 62 6.72 -3.42 5.06
C PHE A 62 7.38 -2.97 6.36
N ASN A 63 7.04 -1.76 6.77
CA ASN A 63 7.30 -1.23 8.11
C ASN A 63 6.15 -1.60 9.04
N ASN A 64 6.43 -1.66 10.35
CA ASN A 64 5.44 -2.01 11.36
C ASN A 64 4.46 -0.86 11.67
N TYR A 65 4.73 0.35 11.19
CA TYR A 65 3.90 1.53 11.43
C TYR A 65 3.87 2.45 10.22
N ALA A 66 2.78 3.20 10.09
CA ALA A 66 2.62 4.33 9.19
C ALA A 66 2.33 5.59 10.00
N LEU A 67 2.73 6.75 9.48
CA LEU A 67 2.47 8.03 10.10
C LEU A 67 1.26 8.68 9.43
N SER A 68 0.29 9.12 10.25
CA SER A 68 -0.84 9.93 9.83
C SER A 68 -0.83 11.26 10.59
N THR A 69 -1.02 12.35 9.87
CA THR A 69 -1.08 13.70 10.44
C THR A 69 -2.37 14.36 10.01
N ARG A 70 -3.09 14.99 10.95
CA ARG A 70 -4.29 15.77 10.69
C ARG A 70 -4.23 17.10 11.41
N VAL A 71 -4.47 18.18 10.66
CA VAL A 71 -4.55 19.53 11.19
C VAL A 71 -5.87 20.14 10.72
N ASN A 72 -6.63 20.72 11.66
CA ASN A 72 -7.89 21.39 11.36
C ASN A 72 -7.87 22.76 12.02
N ALA A 73 -8.30 23.78 11.27
CA ALA A 73 -8.50 25.12 11.77
C ALA A 73 -9.87 25.64 11.29
N ASN A 74 -10.57 26.37 12.16
CA ASN A 74 -11.80 27.03 11.78
C ASN A 74 -11.92 28.38 12.42
N LEU A 75 -12.64 29.26 11.75
CA LEU A 75 -12.96 30.59 12.21
C LEU A 75 -14.44 30.86 11.90
N SER A 76 -15.18 31.32 12.88
CA SER A 76 -16.57 31.73 12.72
C SER A 76 -16.80 33.06 13.41
N GLY A 77 -17.70 33.85 12.85
CA GLY A 77 -18.07 35.14 13.43
C GLY A 77 -19.21 35.78 12.69
N GLY A 78 -19.56 36.97 13.12
CA GLY A 78 -20.58 37.75 12.45
C GLY A 78 -21.33 38.68 13.38
N GLY A 79 -22.25 39.40 12.79
CA GLY A 79 -23.19 40.32 13.44
C GLY A 79 -24.58 40.16 12.88
N SER A 80 -25.40 41.21 13.03
CA SER A 80 -26.80 41.22 12.58
C SER A 80 -26.95 41.16 11.06
N ALA A 81 -25.97 41.62 10.30
CA ALA A 81 -26.05 41.68 8.84
C ALA A 81 -25.22 40.60 8.12
N VAL A 82 -24.16 40.08 8.73
CA VAL A 82 -23.26 39.10 8.09
C VAL A 82 -22.85 38.04 9.11
N ARG A 83 -22.92 36.78 8.70
CA ARG A 83 -22.43 35.63 9.46
C ARG A 83 -21.51 34.81 8.56
N TYR A 84 -20.38 34.40 9.08
CA TYR A 84 -19.42 33.62 8.31
C TYR A 84 -18.85 32.44 9.09
N TYR A 85 -18.50 31.41 8.37
CA TYR A 85 -17.75 30.25 8.84
C TYR A 85 -16.72 29.87 7.78
N VAL A 86 -15.46 29.79 8.16
CA VAL A 86 -14.36 29.32 7.31
C VAL A 86 -13.64 28.20 8.04
N ALA A 87 -13.40 27.10 7.35
CA ALA A 87 -12.63 25.97 7.88
C ALA A 87 -11.59 25.54 6.85
N ALA A 88 -10.41 25.18 7.33
CA ALA A 88 -9.35 24.58 6.55
C ALA A 88 -8.88 23.30 7.26
N SER A 89 -8.58 22.27 6.49
CA SER A 89 -8.01 21.04 7.00
C SER A 89 -6.89 20.54 6.10
N TYR A 90 -5.90 19.93 6.74
CA TYR A 90 -4.80 19.22 6.10
C TYR A 90 -4.75 17.81 6.67
N THR A 91 -4.72 16.81 5.80
CA THR A 91 -4.51 15.41 6.16
C THR A 91 -3.35 14.87 5.34
N LYS A 92 -2.44 14.16 6.00
CA LYS A 92 -1.37 13.42 5.36
C LYS A 92 -1.35 12.01 5.93
N ASP A 93 -1.55 11.02 5.07
CA ASP A 93 -1.50 9.60 5.42
C ASP A 93 -0.34 8.94 4.66
N GLY A 94 0.61 8.39 5.41
CA GLY A 94 1.72 7.60 4.88
C GLY A 94 1.35 6.12 4.82
N GLY A 95 2.01 5.38 3.93
CA GLY A 95 1.90 3.93 3.88
C GLY A 95 2.97 3.23 4.70
N VAL A 96 2.86 1.91 4.76
CA VAL A 96 3.80 1.02 5.46
C VAL A 96 4.87 0.43 4.54
N ILE A 97 4.86 0.71 3.24
CA ILE A 97 5.82 0.15 2.29
C ILE A 97 7.19 0.76 2.55
N LYS A 98 8.22 -0.08 2.60
CA LYS A 98 9.61 0.39 2.77
C LYS A 98 10.09 1.11 1.51
N ASN A 99 10.84 2.19 1.71
CA ASN A 99 11.57 2.83 0.64
C ASN A 99 12.89 2.09 0.38
N ASP A 100 13.16 1.82 -0.88
CA ASP A 100 14.43 1.25 -1.31
C ASP A 100 15.32 2.34 -1.92
N LYS A 101 16.63 2.23 -1.65
CA LYS A 101 17.63 3.17 -2.17
C LYS A 101 18.01 2.91 -3.63
N LEU A 102 17.51 1.82 -4.23
CA LEU A 102 17.72 1.51 -5.65
C LEU A 102 17.09 2.56 -6.57
N ASN A 103 16.03 3.20 -6.11
CA ASN A 103 15.29 4.19 -6.88
C ASN A 103 15.50 5.60 -6.33
N ASN A 104 15.45 6.58 -7.20
CA ASN A 104 15.43 7.99 -6.86
C ASN A 104 14.01 8.52 -6.55
N TYR A 105 13.02 7.63 -6.47
CA TYR A 105 11.62 7.94 -6.14
C TYR A 105 11.13 7.09 -4.96
N ASN A 106 10.06 7.58 -4.35
CA ASN A 106 9.40 6.90 -3.24
C ASN A 106 8.17 6.15 -3.76
N SER A 107 8.18 4.83 -3.70
CA SER A 107 7.04 3.98 -4.05
C SER A 107 6.06 3.75 -2.88
N ASN A 108 6.34 4.28 -1.69
CA ASN A 108 5.42 4.19 -0.56
C ASN A 108 4.17 5.05 -0.80
N ILE A 109 3.07 4.66 -0.19
CA ILE A 109 1.85 5.47 -0.20
C ILE A 109 2.11 6.77 0.56
N ASN A 110 1.83 7.88 -0.10
CA ASN A 110 1.78 9.22 0.47
C ASN A 110 0.53 9.90 -0.07
N TRP A 111 -0.47 10.04 0.76
CA TRP A 111 -1.72 10.72 0.40
C TRP A 111 -1.86 11.99 1.22
N GLN A 112 -2.02 13.10 0.51
CA GLN A 112 -2.20 14.40 1.10
C GLN A 112 -3.53 14.99 0.64
N ARG A 113 -4.30 15.52 1.57
CA ARG A 113 -5.56 16.22 1.29
C ARG A 113 -5.56 17.58 1.94
N TYR A 114 -5.86 18.59 1.14
CA TYR A 114 -6.15 19.94 1.57
C TYR A 114 -7.62 20.21 1.34
N SER A 115 -8.32 20.68 2.35
CA SER A 115 -9.74 21.03 2.23
C SER A 115 -9.97 22.43 2.78
N VAL A 116 -10.75 23.22 2.03
CA VAL A 116 -11.19 24.56 2.46
C VAL A 116 -12.70 24.62 2.30
N ARG A 117 -13.38 25.13 3.31
CA ARG A 117 -14.82 25.37 3.30
C ARG A 117 -15.10 26.79 3.78
N SER A 118 -15.90 27.53 3.03
CA SER A 118 -16.36 28.85 3.41
C SER A 118 -17.88 28.93 3.24
N ASN A 119 -18.58 29.38 4.29
CA ASN A 119 -20.02 29.68 4.26
C ASN A 119 -20.18 31.11 4.74
N ILE A 120 -20.83 31.96 3.91
CA ILE A 120 -21.11 33.35 4.22
C ILE A 120 -22.59 33.55 4.00
N ASN A 121 -23.28 34.07 5.00
CA ASN A 121 -24.70 34.49 4.92
C ASN A 121 -24.78 35.99 5.20
N MET A 122 -25.46 36.70 4.33
CA MET A 122 -25.61 38.15 4.38
C MET A 122 -27.09 38.51 4.34
N ASP A 123 -27.58 39.25 5.33
CA ASP A 123 -28.92 39.82 5.36
C ASP A 123 -28.86 41.18 4.65
N LEU A 124 -29.16 41.20 3.33
CA LEU A 124 -29.13 42.43 2.52
C LEU A 124 -30.25 43.42 2.86
N SER A 125 -31.36 42.87 3.37
CA SER A 125 -32.49 43.66 3.91
C SER A 125 -33.30 42.77 4.85
N LYS A 126 -34.31 43.29 5.55
CA LYS A 126 -35.22 42.53 6.42
C LYS A 126 -35.94 41.38 5.68
N THR A 127 -36.02 41.45 4.35
CA THR A 127 -36.74 40.46 3.53
C THR A 127 -35.81 39.77 2.50
N THR A 128 -34.51 40.09 2.47
CA THR A 128 -33.59 39.55 1.46
C THR A 128 -32.33 39.01 2.12
N GLU A 129 -32.07 37.72 1.93
CA GLU A 129 -30.87 37.03 2.38
C GLU A 129 -30.05 36.56 1.16
N PHE A 130 -28.74 36.73 1.21
CA PHE A 130 -27.81 36.20 0.22
C PHE A 130 -26.82 35.30 0.90
N SER A 131 -26.60 34.12 0.33
CA SER A 131 -25.67 33.14 0.85
C SER A 131 -24.66 32.70 -0.19
N ILE A 132 -23.39 32.60 0.21
CA ILE A 132 -22.31 32.03 -0.60
C ILE A 132 -21.72 30.86 0.16
N ARG A 133 -21.58 29.71 -0.53
CA ARG A 133 -20.92 28.54 -0.02
C ARG A 133 -19.85 28.09 -1.00
N VAL A 134 -18.63 27.93 -0.53
CA VAL A 134 -17.50 27.44 -1.33
C VAL A 134 -16.86 26.27 -0.60
N ASN A 135 -16.63 25.19 -1.32
CA ASN A 135 -15.92 24.02 -0.82
C ASN A 135 -14.87 23.60 -1.85
N GLY A 136 -13.62 23.48 -1.42
CA GLY A 136 -12.49 23.03 -2.23
C GLY A 136 -11.80 21.87 -1.57
N ASN A 137 -11.51 20.81 -2.33
CA ASN A 137 -10.66 19.70 -1.92
C ASN A 137 -9.58 19.49 -2.96
N PHE A 138 -8.35 19.38 -2.51
CA PHE A 138 -7.21 18.98 -3.33
C PHE A 138 -6.61 17.73 -2.72
N ASP A 139 -6.57 16.66 -3.52
CA ASP A 139 -5.96 15.37 -3.17
C ASP A 139 -4.71 15.17 -4.02
N ASP A 140 -3.61 14.86 -3.35
CA ASP A 140 -2.34 14.46 -3.95
C ASP A 140 -1.97 13.07 -3.43
N TYR A 141 -1.86 12.12 -4.33
CA TYR A 141 -1.58 10.71 -4.03
C TYR A 141 -0.36 10.24 -4.80
N THR A 142 0.59 9.65 -4.11
CA THR A 142 1.67 8.84 -4.67
C THR A 142 1.66 7.46 -4.02
N GLY A 143 1.94 6.42 -4.79
CA GLY A 143 1.97 5.05 -4.27
C GLY A 143 2.48 4.04 -5.29
N PRO A 144 2.54 2.73 -4.92
CA PRO A 144 3.04 1.68 -5.80
C PRO A 144 2.14 1.51 -7.02
N LEU A 145 2.72 1.04 -8.13
CA LEU A 145 2.00 0.81 -9.40
C LEU A 145 0.78 -0.09 -9.22
N ASP A 146 0.93 -1.17 -8.47
CA ASP A 146 -0.10 -2.20 -8.27
C ASP A 146 -1.03 -1.93 -7.07
N SER A 147 -1.02 -0.74 -6.50
CA SER A 147 -1.65 -0.40 -5.22
C SER A 147 -1.02 -1.12 -4.01
N GLY A 148 -1.23 -0.55 -2.81
CA GLY A 148 -0.76 -1.17 -1.56
C GLY A 148 -1.44 -2.52 -1.28
N GLU A 149 -2.72 -2.65 -1.64
CA GLU A 149 -3.47 -3.91 -1.52
C GLU A 149 -2.92 -4.99 -2.45
N GLY A 150 -2.60 -4.64 -3.70
CA GLY A 150 -2.03 -5.56 -4.69
C GLY A 150 -0.68 -6.09 -4.23
N LEU A 151 0.19 -5.22 -3.76
CA LEU A 151 1.50 -5.61 -3.22
C LEU A 151 1.36 -6.50 -1.96
N TYR A 152 0.45 -6.14 -1.04
CA TYR A 152 0.15 -6.94 0.14
C TYR A 152 -0.31 -8.36 -0.22
N LYS A 153 -1.26 -8.49 -1.16
CA LYS A 153 -1.73 -9.80 -1.65
C LYS A 153 -0.61 -10.65 -2.25
N LYS A 154 0.33 -10.04 -2.96
CA LYS A 154 1.51 -10.74 -3.52
C LYS A 154 2.42 -11.24 -2.42
N VAL A 155 2.74 -10.40 -1.45
CA VAL A 155 3.55 -10.78 -0.27
C VAL A 155 2.94 -11.97 0.46
N MET A 156 1.62 -11.96 0.68
CA MET A 156 0.91 -13.05 1.38
C MET A 156 0.88 -14.37 0.59
N LYS A 157 1.01 -14.33 -0.73
CA LYS A 157 0.95 -15.52 -1.61
C LYS A 157 2.32 -16.05 -2.00
N THR A 158 3.37 -15.24 -1.86
CA THR A 158 4.71 -15.64 -2.31
C THR A 158 5.36 -16.60 -1.33
N SER A 159 5.87 -17.71 -1.85
CA SER A 159 6.59 -18.70 -1.05
C SER A 159 7.84 -18.08 -0.42
N PRO A 160 8.08 -18.27 0.89
CA PRO A 160 9.26 -17.76 1.57
C PRO A 160 10.56 -18.48 1.23
N VAL A 161 10.49 -19.62 0.52
CA VAL A 161 11.63 -20.53 0.27
C VAL A 161 11.85 -20.84 -1.21
N MET A 162 11.22 -20.07 -2.11
CA MET A 162 11.29 -20.33 -3.56
C MET A 162 12.49 -19.64 -4.20
N TYR A 163 12.71 -18.37 -3.89
CA TYR A 163 13.81 -17.56 -4.40
C TYR A 163 14.17 -16.44 -3.41
N PRO A 164 15.42 -15.91 -3.47
CA PRO A 164 15.82 -14.75 -2.69
C PRO A 164 15.20 -13.47 -3.25
N LYS A 165 15.28 -12.37 -2.51
CA LYS A 165 14.89 -11.03 -2.95
C LYS A 165 15.59 -10.61 -4.24
N SER A 166 16.93 -10.78 -4.27
CA SER A 166 17.78 -10.49 -5.42
C SER A 166 19.07 -11.31 -5.31
N TYR A 167 19.74 -11.45 -6.43
CA TYR A 167 21.07 -12.04 -6.51
C TYR A 167 22.13 -10.96 -6.59
N PRO A 168 23.34 -11.19 -6.07
CA PRO A 168 24.46 -10.26 -6.25
C PRO A 168 24.96 -10.30 -7.70
N ALA A 169 25.43 -9.18 -8.21
CA ALA A 169 26.09 -9.09 -9.50
C ALA A 169 27.54 -9.63 -9.39
N THR A 170 27.72 -10.95 -9.52
CA THR A 170 29.00 -11.64 -9.41
C THR A 170 29.20 -12.62 -10.56
N GLY A 171 30.45 -13.08 -10.79
CA GLY A 171 30.77 -13.99 -11.87
C GLY A 171 30.46 -13.42 -13.24
N GLU A 172 29.70 -14.14 -14.05
CA GLU A 172 29.28 -13.72 -15.39
C GLU A 172 28.42 -12.44 -15.39
N TYR A 173 27.76 -12.14 -14.26
CA TYR A 173 26.86 -11.00 -14.08
C TYR A 173 27.52 -9.79 -13.42
N VAL A 174 28.83 -9.76 -13.24
CA VAL A 174 29.56 -8.66 -12.57
C VAL A 174 29.31 -7.30 -13.24
N ASN A 175 29.05 -7.30 -14.54
CA ASN A 175 28.74 -6.09 -15.32
C ASN A 175 27.24 -5.87 -15.56
N ALA A 176 26.37 -6.57 -14.83
CA ALA A 176 24.92 -6.35 -14.95
C ALA A 176 24.56 -4.92 -14.54
N THR A 177 23.89 -4.21 -15.41
CA THR A 177 23.40 -2.83 -15.18
C THR A 177 22.00 -2.78 -14.59
N HIS A 178 21.40 -3.94 -14.35
CA HIS A 178 20.05 -4.10 -13.77
C HIS A 178 20.11 -5.00 -12.54
N VAL A 179 19.08 -4.88 -11.70
CA VAL A 179 18.93 -5.74 -10.50
C VAL A 179 18.56 -7.14 -10.92
N LEU A 180 19.32 -8.12 -10.42
CA LEU A 180 19.04 -9.54 -10.62
C LEU A 180 18.00 -10.01 -9.60
N PHE A 181 16.72 -9.78 -9.89
CA PHE A 181 15.63 -10.21 -9.00
C PHE A 181 15.53 -11.73 -8.96
N GLY A 182 15.27 -12.25 -7.75
CA GLY A 182 14.95 -13.66 -7.60
C GLY A 182 13.65 -14.00 -8.34
N ASN A 183 13.65 -15.11 -9.05
CA ASN A 183 12.47 -15.64 -9.73
C ASN A 183 12.49 -17.17 -9.80
N ALA A 184 11.36 -17.76 -10.19
CA ALA A 184 11.24 -19.19 -10.44
C ALA A 184 10.38 -19.41 -11.70
N ASP A 185 10.46 -20.63 -12.26
CA ASP A 185 9.69 -21.06 -13.43
C ASP A 185 9.75 -20.07 -14.61
N LYS A 186 10.95 -19.62 -14.94
CA LYS A 186 11.18 -18.67 -16.04
C LYS A 186 10.41 -17.34 -15.91
N GLY A 187 10.21 -16.91 -14.67
CA GLY A 187 9.49 -15.66 -14.34
C GLY A 187 7.98 -15.80 -14.22
N ALA A 188 7.44 -17.01 -14.14
CA ALA A 188 6.01 -17.24 -13.89
C ALA A 188 5.56 -16.73 -12.52
N TYR A 189 6.49 -16.66 -11.55
CA TYR A 189 6.24 -16.12 -10.21
C TYR A 189 6.81 -14.71 -10.09
N ILE A 190 5.94 -13.74 -9.81
CA ILE A 190 6.35 -12.34 -9.68
C ILE A 190 6.94 -12.12 -8.30
N ASN A 191 8.18 -11.65 -8.27
CA ASN A 191 8.87 -11.23 -7.07
C ASN A 191 8.22 -9.95 -6.50
N PRO A 192 7.67 -9.98 -5.26
CA PRO A 192 7.02 -8.81 -4.67
C PRO A 192 7.94 -7.59 -4.54
N TYR A 193 9.23 -7.82 -4.31
CA TYR A 193 10.21 -6.75 -4.23
C TYR A 193 10.44 -6.09 -5.60
N ALA A 194 10.52 -6.88 -6.67
CA ALA A 194 10.62 -6.33 -8.03
C ALA A 194 9.40 -5.44 -8.36
N ASP A 195 8.21 -5.86 -7.96
CA ASP A 195 6.98 -5.06 -8.12
C ASP A 195 7.00 -3.76 -7.30
N MET A 196 7.52 -3.81 -6.08
CA MET A 196 7.66 -2.64 -5.23
C MET A 196 8.56 -1.57 -5.83
N VAL A 197 9.67 -1.99 -6.48
CA VAL A 197 10.71 -1.07 -6.97
C VAL A 197 10.59 -0.71 -8.45
N ARG A 198 9.66 -1.30 -9.20
CA ARG A 198 9.56 -1.08 -10.67
C ARG A 198 8.94 0.25 -11.07
N GLY A 199 8.34 0.99 -10.15
CA GLY A 199 7.74 2.27 -10.45
C GLY A 199 6.75 2.73 -9.38
N TYR A 200 6.12 3.87 -9.65
CA TYR A 200 5.12 4.48 -8.78
C TYR A 200 3.96 5.05 -9.62
N LYS A 201 2.87 5.34 -8.96
CA LYS A 201 1.69 5.98 -9.53
C LYS A 201 1.42 7.28 -8.79
N GLU A 202 1.15 8.34 -9.54
CA GLU A 202 0.67 9.62 -9.01
C GLU A 202 -0.76 9.88 -9.48
N SER A 203 -1.52 10.57 -8.63
CA SER A 203 -2.87 11.02 -8.97
C SER A 203 -3.20 12.27 -8.19
N ASN A 204 -3.56 13.34 -8.91
CA ASN A 204 -3.94 14.63 -8.35
C ASN A 204 -5.41 14.90 -8.71
N ASN A 205 -6.22 15.18 -7.70
CA ASN A 205 -7.63 15.50 -7.89
C ASN A 205 -7.93 16.86 -7.25
N LEU A 206 -8.55 17.74 -8.02
CA LEU A 206 -9.08 19.01 -7.54
C LEU A 206 -10.60 19.02 -7.71
N LEU A 207 -11.30 19.20 -6.61
CA LEU A 207 -12.75 19.42 -6.60
C LEU A 207 -13.05 20.79 -6.00
N VAL A 208 -13.70 21.66 -6.77
CA VAL A 208 -14.20 22.94 -6.29
C VAL A 208 -15.69 22.99 -6.54
N ALA A 209 -16.46 23.27 -5.50
CA ALA A 209 -17.90 23.48 -5.57
C ALA A 209 -18.23 24.86 -4.99
N ALA A 210 -18.97 25.66 -5.74
CA ALA A 210 -19.47 26.97 -5.32
C ALA A 210 -20.98 27.02 -5.50
N GLN A 211 -21.65 27.61 -4.53
CA GLN A 211 -23.09 27.86 -4.54
C GLN A 211 -23.38 29.32 -4.12
N ALA A 212 -24.21 30.00 -4.87
CA ALA A 212 -24.77 31.26 -4.49
C ALA A 212 -26.30 31.12 -4.41
N GLU A 213 -26.90 31.66 -3.38
CA GLU A 213 -28.36 31.60 -3.16
C GLU A 213 -28.85 32.96 -2.73
N LEU A 214 -29.92 33.42 -3.38
CA LEU A 214 -30.65 34.66 -3.03
C LEU A 214 -32.08 34.28 -2.62
N LYS A 215 -32.47 34.59 -1.37
CA LYS A 215 -33.83 34.40 -0.85
C LYS A 215 -34.49 35.73 -0.67
N LYS A 216 -35.70 35.89 -1.23
CA LYS A 216 -36.55 37.04 -1.05
C LYS A 216 -37.90 36.61 -0.46
N LYS A 217 -38.27 37.23 0.66
CA LYS A 217 -39.61 37.07 1.26
C LYS A 217 -40.49 38.18 0.71
N PHE A 218 -41.64 37.82 0.18
CA PHE A 218 -42.67 38.76 -0.24
C PHE A 218 -43.80 38.75 0.80
N GLU A 219 -44.18 39.92 1.28
CA GLU A 219 -45.40 40.08 2.08
C GLU A 219 -46.54 40.30 1.12
N PHE A 220 -47.45 39.35 1.02
CA PHE A 220 -48.70 39.54 0.28
C PHE A 220 -49.70 40.14 1.26
N VAL A 221 -50.22 41.33 0.91
CA VAL A 221 -51.29 42.04 1.64
C VAL A 221 -52.63 41.46 1.23
#